data_9c05f94f99900f1647cee022c39c921e
#
_entry.id   9c05f94f99900f1647cee022c39c921e
#
_cell.length_a   1.000
_cell.length_b   1.000
_cell.length_c   1.000
_cell.angle_alpha   90.00
_cell.angle_beta   90.00
_cell.angle_gamma   90.00
#
_symmetry.space_group_name_H-M   'P 1'
#
loop_
_entity.id
_entity.type
_entity.pdbx_description
1 polymer ?
#
loop_
_entity_poly.entity_id
_entity_poly.type
_entity_poly.pdbx_seq_one_letter_code
_entity_poly.pdbx_strand_id
1 'polypeptide(L)'
;MKAVITVIGKDTVGIIAKVSDMLYRHNINILDISQTIMQELFTMIMLVDMQGAAMGDIADELKEIEKAMNLSIHIQNEDIFNSMHRI
;
A
#
# COMPACT_ATOMS: atom_id res chain seq x y z
N MET A 1 7.43 -11.67 7.12
CA MET A 1 7.71 -11.19 5.76
C MET A 1 7.33 -9.73 5.64
N LYS A 2 8.19 -8.95 5.04
CA LYS A 2 7.91 -7.54 4.79
C LYS A 2 7.45 -7.32 3.36
N ALA A 3 6.57 -6.35 3.17
CA ALA A 3 6.06 -6.00 1.85
C ALA A 3 6.06 -4.49 1.67
N VAL A 4 6.05 -4.04 0.43
CA VAL A 4 5.96 -2.63 0.08
C VAL A 4 4.65 -2.41 -0.65
N ILE A 5 3.86 -1.46 -0.17
CA ILE A 5 2.59 -1.07 -0.80
C ILE A 5 2.78 0.32 -1.38
N THR A 6 2.49 0.45 -2.67
CA THR A 6 2.57 1.74 -3.38
C THR A 6 1.17 2.16 -3.81
N VAL A 7 0.79 3.39 -3.48
CA VAL A 7 -0.52 3.95 -3.81
C VAL A 7 -0.31 5.25 -4.59
N ILE A 8 -0.90 5.34 -5.77
CA ILE A 8 -0.78 6.51 -6.63
C ILE A 8 -2.15 6.85 -7.19
N GLY A 9 -2.50 8.12 -7.17
CA GLY A 9 -3.74 8.56 -7.80
C GLY A 9 -4.07 9.99 -7.44
N LYS A 10 -5.26 10.40 -7.84
CA LYS A 10 -5.74 11.73 -7.50
C LYS A 10 -5.99 11.81 -5.99
N ASP A 11 -5.51 12.88 -5.37
CA ASP A 11 -5.70 13.06 -3.94
C ASP A 11 -7.20 13.16 -3.62
N THR A 12 -7.64 12.34 -2.66
CA THR A 12 -9.02 12.30 -2.24
C THR A 12 -9.10 11.96 -0.75
N VAL A 13 -10.19 12.38 -0.12
CA VAL A 13 -10.38 12.14 1.30
C VAL A 13 -10.48 10.64 1.59
N GLY A 14 -9.77 10.20 2.60
CA GLY A 14 -9.92 8.86 3.13
C GLY A 14 -8.98 7.80 2.59
N ILE A 15 -8.01 8.15 1.73
CA ILE A 15 -7.07 7.16 1.18
C ILE A 15 -6.31 6.46 2.31
N ILE A 16 -5.68 7.23 3.18
CA ILE A 16 -4.88 6.67 4.27
C ILE A 16 -5.76 5.88 5.22
N ALA A 17 -6.94 6.41 5.53
CA ALA A 17 -7.87 5.74 6.44
C ALA A 17 -8.30 4.37 5.90
N LYS A 18 -8.65 4.29 4.63
CA LYS A 18 -9.09 3.03 4.02
C LYS A 18 -7.98 2.00 3.99
N VAL A 19 -6.79 2.39 3.55
CA VAL A 19 -5.66 1.46 3.47
C VAL A 19 -5.23 1.02 4.86
N SER A 20 -5.11 1.96 5.80
CA SER A 20 -4.69 1.64 7.17
C SER A 20 -5.70 0.76 7.90
N ASP A 21 -6.99 1.00 7.71
CA ASP A 21 -8.04 0.17 8.30
C ASP A 21 -7.94 -1.29 7.81
N MET A 22 -7.72 -1.47 6.53
CA MET A 22 -7.57 -2.80 5.95
C MET A 22 -6.35 -3.51 6.56
N LEU A 23 -5.23 -2.81 6.66
CA LEU A 23 -4.03 -3.39 7.27
C LEU A 23 -4.27 -3.75 8.73
N TYR A 24 -4.96 -2.89 9.47
CA TYR A 24 -5.31 -3.15 10.87
C TYR A 24 -6.15 -4.41 11.02
N ARG A 25 -7.18 -4.57 10.17
CA ARG A 25 -8.06 -5.74 10.23
C ARG A 25 -7.32 -7.05 9.96
N HIS A 26 -6.27 -7.01 9.18
CA HIS A 26 -5.45 -8.18 8.88
C HIS A 26 -4.23 -8.33 9.79
N ASN A 27 -4.15 -7.52 10.86
CA ASN A 27 -3.06 -7.57 11.83
C ASN A 27 -1.69 -7.31 11.19
N ILE A 28 -1.67 -6.42 10.21
CA ILE A 28 -0.43 -6.05 9.51
C ILE A 28 0.09 -4.76 10.12
N ASN A 29 1.38 -4.76 10.47
CA ASN A 29 2.00 -3.60 11.10
C ASN A 29 2.69 -2.71 10.08
N ILE A 30 2.42 -1.41 10.15
CA ILE A 30 3.09 -0.42 9.30
C ILE A 30 4.42 -0.07 9.95
N LEU A 31 5.52 -0.34 9.24
CA LEU A 31 6.87 -0.08 9.73
C LEU A 31 7.37 1.31 9.32
N ASP A 32 6.98 1.75 8.14
CA ASP A 32 7.40 3.05 7.62
C ASP A 32 6.39 3.50 6.57
N ILE A 33 6.25 4.82 6.43
CA ILE A 33 5.34 5.39 5.47
C ILE A 33 5.93 6.70 4.95
N SER A 34 5.87 6.87 3.64
CA SER A 34 6.27 8.11 2.98
C SER A 34 5.15 8.52 2.04
N GLN A 35 4.75 9.78 2.10
CA GLN A 35 3.71 10.27 1.22
C GLN A 35 4.07 11.64 0.68
N THR A 36 3.62 11.92 -0.53
CA THR A 36 3.85 13.20 -1.18
C THR A 36 2.59 13.58 -1.94
N ILE A 37 2.20 14.83 -1.83
CA ILE A 37 1.12 15.38 -2.64
C ILE A 37 1.75 16.44 -3.52
N MET A 38 1.65 16.23 -4.83
CA MET A 38 2.17 17.18 -5.81
C MET A 38 0.99 17.64 -6.66
N GLN A 39 0.58 18.89 -6.49
CA GLN A 39 -0.64 19.41 -7.08
C GLN A 39 -1.82 18.54 -6.63
N GLU A 40 -2.44 17.78 -7.53
CA GLU A 40 -3.55 16.89 -7.18
C GLU A 40 -3.15 15.42 -7.13
N LEU A 41 -1.88 15.12 -7.34
CA LEU A 41 -1.40 13.74 -7.36
C LEU A 41 -0.92 13.32 -5.98
N PHE A 42 -1.54 12.27 -5.45
CA PHE A 42 -1.15 11.64 -4.19
C PHE A 42 -0.27 10.43 -4.49
N THR A 43 0.86 10.34 -3.77
CA THR A 43 1.75 9.18 -3.85
C THR A 43 2.10 8.74 -2.45
N MET A 44 1.97 7.45 -2.17
CA MET A 44 2.27 6.90 -0.85
C MET A 44 3.00 5.58 -1.02
N ILE A 45 4.08 5.40 -0.24
CA ILE A 45 4.81 4.14 -0.17
C ILE A 45 4.84 3.71 1.29
N MET A 46 4.41 2.48 1.56
CA MET A 46 4.36 1.93 2.90
C MET A 46 5.18 0.66 2.97
N LEU A 47 6.05 0.58 3.97
CA LEU A 47 6.73 -0.68 4.32
C LEU A 47 5.92 -1.31 5.45
N VAL A 48 5.51 -2.55 5.28
CA VAL A 48 4.67 -3.25 6.24
C VAL A 48 5.24 -4.60 6.60
N ASP A 49 4.96 -5.05 7.82
CA ASP A 49 5.23 -6.41 8.26
C ASP A 49 3.94 -7.20 8.17
N MET A 50 3.93 -8.21 7.30
CA MET A 50 2.72 -8.99 7.01
C MET A 50 2.28 -9.87 8.16
N GLN A 51 3.17 -10.21 9.08
CA GLN A 51 2.86 -10.99 10.29
C GLN A 51 2.02 -12.25 10.00
N GLY A 52 2.37 -12.95 8.93
CA GLY A 52 1.69 -14.18 8.55
C GLY A 52 0.45 -14.02 7.70
N ALA A 53 0.05 -12.79 7.37
CA ALA A 53 -1.08 -12.55 6.47
C ALA A 53 -0.76 -13.07 5.06
N ALA A 54 -1.77 -13.59 4.38
CA ALA A 54 -1.60 -14.11 3.03
C ALA A 54 -1.56 -12.96 2.02
N MET A 55 -0.50 -12.92 1.22
CA MET A 55 -0.31 -11.87 0.21
C MET A 55 -1.52 -11.76 -0.73
N GLY A 56 -2.09 -12.90 -1.16
CA GLY A 56 -3.22 -12.90 -2.07
C GLY A 56 -4.47 -12.24 -1.50
N ASP A 57 -4.74 -12.47 -0.22
CA ASP A 57 -5.89 -11.86 0.45
C ASP A 57 -5.75 -10.35 0.52
N ILE A 58 -4.54 -9.88 0.83
CA ILE A 58 -4.26 -8.46 0.92
C ILE A 58 -4.34 -7.81 -0.46
N ALA A 59 -3.77 -8.46 -1.46
CA ALA A 59 -3.81 -7.96 -2.83
C ALA A 59 -5.25 -7.82 -3.34
N ASP A 60 -6.12 -8.77 -3.01
CA ASP A 60 -7.52 -8.73 -3.41
C ASP A 60 -8.25 -7.55 -2.77
N GLU A 61 -8.06 -7.30 -1.48
CA GLU A 61 -8.68 -6.16 -0.81
C GLU A 61 -8.13 -4.82 -1.32
N LEU A 62 -6.84 -4.76 -1.60
CA LEU A 62 -6.25 -3.56 -2.19
C LEU A 62 -6.84 -3.27 -3.56
N LYS A 63 -7.14 -4.30 -4.36
CA LYS A 63 -7.82 -4.11 -5.64
C LYS A 63 -9.21 -3.51 -5.47
N GLU A 64 -9.93 -3.89 -4.43
CA GLU A 64 -11.25 -3.31 -4.16
C GLU A 64 -11.13 -1.84 -3.80
N ILE A 65 -10.17 -1.48 -2.97
CA ILE A 65 -9.90 -0.07 -2.63
C ILE A 65 -9.50 0.70 -3.87
N GLU A 66 -8.65 0.12 -4.71
CA GLU A 66 -8.19 0.71 -5.96
C GLU A 66 -9.37 1.11 -6.84
N LYS A 67 -10.33 0.20 -7.00
CA LYS A 67 -11.53 0.47 -7.80
C LYS A 67 -12.44 1.50 -7.16
N ALA A 68 -12.66 1.36 -5.85
CA ALA A 68 -13.59 2.24 -5.13
C ALA A 68 -13.11 3.69 -5.09
N MET A 69 -11.80 3.90 -5.03
CA MET A 69 -11.22 5.23 -4.89
C MET A 69 -10.50 5.70 -6.16
N ASN A 70 -10.54 4.91 -7.21
CA ASN A 70 -9.90 5.23 -8.49
C ASN A 70 -8.39 5.51 -8.32
N LEU A 71 -7.72 4.56 -7.66
CA LEU A 71 -6.28 4.64 -7.40
C LEU A 71 -5.55 3.52 -8.13
N SER A 72 -4.22 3.65 -8.24
CA SER A 72 -3.35 2.57 -8.65
C SER A 72 -2.61 2.09 -7.41
N ILE A 73 -2.81 0.83 -7.03
CA ILE A 73 -2.23 0.27 -5.82
C ILE A 73 -1.48 -1.01 -6.16
N HIS A 74 -0.22 -1.09 -5.72
CA HIS A 74 0.61 -2.28 -5.92
C HIS A 74 1.16 -2.75 -4.58
N ILE A 75 1.25 -4.07 -4.42
CA ILE A 75 1.92 -4.67 -3.27
C ILE A 75 2.97 -5.64 -3.79
N GLN A 76 4.17 -5.56 -3.22
CA GLN A 76 5.29 -6.42 -3.59
C GLN A 76 6.04 -6.86 -2.35
N ASN A 77 6.62 -8.06 -2.41
CA ASN A 77 7.57 -8.51 -1.40
C ASN A 77 8.75 -7.51 -1.36
N GLU A 78 9.27 -7.23 -0.16
CA GLU A 78 10.35 -6.26 0.00
C GLU A 78 11.59 -6.63 -0.82
N ASP A 79 11.94 -7.91 -0.87
CA ASP A 79 13.12 -8.34 -1.62
C ASP A 79 12.95 -8.10 -3.12
N ILE A 80 11.76 -8.36 -3.64
CA ILE A 80 11.46 -8.10 -5.06
C ILE A 80 11.50 -6.62 -5.34
N PHE A 81 10.90 -5.82 -4.46
CA PHE A 81 10.89 -4.37 -4.61
C PHE A 81 12.32 -3.81 -4.64
N ASN A 82 13.16 -4.24 -3.71
CA ASN A 82 14.55 -3.78 -3.64
C ASN A 82 15.35 -4.19 -4.87
N SER A 83 15.12 -5.38 -5.40
CA SER A 83 15.78 -5.84 -6.63
C SER A 83 15.42 -4.96 -7.83
N MET A 84 14.18 -4.52 -7.92
CA MET A 84 13.71 -3.68 -9.03
C MET A 84 14.20 -2.24 -8.94
N HIS A 85 14.49 -1.75 -7.74
CA HIS A 85 14.91 -0.37 -7.50
C HIS A 85 16.38 -0.25 -7.13
N ARG A 86 17.15 -1.28 -7.40
CA ARG A 86 18.59 -1.32 -7.11
C ARG A 86 19.36 -0.60 -8.19
N ILE A 87 20.26 0.25 -7.78
CA ILE A 87 21.15 0.98 -8.68
C ILE A 87 22.51 0.31 -8.73
#